data_9a3015e3cacf3e4a533016078e48e1cb
#
_entry.id   9a3015e3cacf3e4a533016078e48e1cb
#
_cell.length_a   1.000
_cell.length_b   1.000
_cell.length_c   1.000
_cell.angle_alpha   90.00
_cell.angle_beta   90.00
_cell.angle_gamma   90.00
#
_symmetry.space_group_name_H-M   'P 1'
#
loop_
_entity.id
_entity.type
_entity.pdbx_description
1 polymer ?
#
loop_
_entity_poly.entity_id
_entity_poly.type
_entity_poly.pdbx_seq_one_letter_code
_entity_poly.pdbx_strand_id
1 'polypeptide(L)'
;RVRLALAMGFGSWEEFSEVLDGHRDRVSHHFAGVVALGHEAPEQHDHGCGRVVWAMEKDPPLLQDLLASHGFEDAGGTLRLIVALQDSNRLKGLQSNGRERLDRFMPLLIEAAAATAHPSVVIARTMPLIESVLRRSAYLVLLEENPAALEQLVKLCAASPWIAQELANHPVLLDELI
;
A
#
# COMPACT_ATOMS: atom_id res chain seq x y z
N ARG A 1 -28.04 8.32 29.30
CA ARG A 1 -27.27 7.07 29.43
C ARG A 1 -28.19 5.86 29.37
N VAL A 2 -29.18 5.74 30.30
CA VAL A 2 -30.13 4.60 30.34
C VAL A 2 -30.90 4.44 29.02
N ARG A 3 -31.35 5.54 28.37
CA ARG A 3 -32.05 5.48 27.08
C ARG A 3 -31.16 4.95 25.94
N LEU A 4 -29.85 5.21 26.01
CA LEU A 4 -28.90 4.71 25.01
C LEU A 4 -28.69 3.20 25.21
N ALA A 5 -28.52 2.74 26.45
CA ALA A 5 -28.36 1.33 26.74
C ALA A 5 -29.60 0.51 26.29
N LEU A 6 -30.80 1.01 26.58
CA LEU A 6 -32.04 0.38 26.12
C LEU A 6 -32.19 0.38 24.60
N ALA A 7 -31.80 1.46 23.92
CA ALA A 7 -31.81 1.54 22.45
C ALA A 7 -30.81 0.57 21.80
N MET A 8 -29.74 0.21 22.49
CA MET A 8 -28.72 -0.76 22.06
C MET A 8 -29.05 -2.20 22.52
N GLY A 9 -30.24 -2.42 23.15
CA GLY A 9 -30.72 -3.73 23.54
C GLY A 9 -30.20 -4.23 24.89
N PHE A 10 -29.62 -3.39 25.74
CA PHE A 10 -29.10 -3.73 27.06
C PHE A 10 -30.11 -3.36 28.15
N GLY A 11 -30.18 -4.20 29.19
CA GLY A 11 -31.11 -3.99 30.30
C GLY A 11 -30.75 -2.85 31.26
N SER A 12 -29.44 -2.51 31.33
CA SER A 12 -28.94 -1.43 32.18
C SER A 12 -27.77 -0.69 31.54
N TRP A 13 -27.43 0.48 32.11
CA TRP A 13 -26.26 1.22 31.70
C TRP A 13 -24.98 0.51 32.09
N GLU A 14 -24.97 -0.14 33.24
CA GLU A 14 -23.84 -0.89 33.77
C GLU A 14 -23.46 -2.04 32.82
N GLU A 15 -24.45 -2.83 32.41
CA GLU A 15 -24.29 -3.94 31.46
C GLU A 15 -23.76 -3.45 30.10
N PHE A 16 -24.32 -2.36 29.57
CA PHE A 16 -23.85 -1.73 28.33
C PHE A 16 -22.41 -1.24 28.47
N SER A 17 -22.08 -0.57 29.58
CA SER A 17 -20.73 -0.01 29.82
C SER A 17 -19.70 -1.11 29.93
N GLU A 18 -19.98 -2.22 30.61
CA GLU A 18 -19.07 -3.36 30.76
C GLU A 18 -18.77 -4.02 29.40
N VAL A 19 -19.79 -4.24 28.59
CA VAL A 19 -19.61 -4.78 27.23
C VAL A 19 -18.83 -3.79 26.34
N LEU A 20 -19.12 -2.50 26.44
CA LEU A 20 -18.41 -1.46 25.67
C LEU A 20 -16.93 -1.38 26.07
N ASP A 21 -16.65 -1.43 27.38
CA ASP A 21 -15.27 -1.38 27.88
C ASP A 21 -14.50 -2.66 27.48
N GLY A 22 -15.14 -3.82 27.52
CA GLY A 22 -14.56 -5.07 27.00
C GLY A 22 -14.29 -5.04 25.48
N HIS A 23 -15.09 -4.30 24.69
CA HIS A 23 -14.79 -4.05 23.28
C HIS A 23 -13.62 -3.07 23.10
N ARG A 24 -13.61 -1.99 23.90
CA ARG A 24 -12.51 -1.01 23.90
C ARG A 24 -11.17 -1.66 24.26
N ASP A 25 -11.15 -2.51 25.27
CA ASP A 25 -9.95 -3.22 25.71
C ASP A 25 -9.45 -4.17 24.62
N ARG A 26 -10.34 -4.88 23.94
CA ARG A 26 -9.97 -5.73 22.80
C ARG A 26 -9.40 -4.92 21.65
N VAL A 27 -10.07 -3.82 21.26
CA VAL A 27 -9.56 -2.92 20.21
C VAL A 27 -8.23 -2.33 20.63
N SER A 28 -8.08 -1.86 21.87
CA SER A 28 -6.82 -1.31 22.39
C SER A 28 -5.72 -2.37 22.44
N HIS A 29 -6.05 -3.63 22.80
CA HIS A 29 -5.09 -4.72 22.81
C HIS A 29 -4.64 -5.09 21.39
N HIS A 30 -5.57 -5.17 20.43
CA HIS A 30 -5.24 -5.36 19.02
C HIS A 30 -4.44 -4.19 18.47
N PHE A 31 -4.81 -2.96 18.80
CA PHE A 31 -4.08 -1.77 18.41
C PHE A 31 -2.68 -1.70 19.03
N ALA A 32 -2.54 -2.06 20.32
CA ALA A 32 -1.24 -2.15 20.98
C ALA A 32 -0.37 -3.26 20.38
N GLY A 33 -0.98 -4.38 19.98
CA GLY A 33 -0.28 -5.46 19.26
C GLY A 33 0.23 -5.02 17.89
N VAL A 34 -0.58 -4.27 17.15
CA VAL A 34 -0.19 -3.70 15.84
C VAL A 34 0.88 -2.61 16.03
N VAL A 35 0.72 -1.74 17.04
CA VAL A 35 1.71 -0.68 17.35
C VAL A 35 3.01 -1.27 17.93
N ALA A 36 2.94 -2.34 18.74
CA ALA A 36 4.12 -3.01 19.27
C ALA A 36 4.92 -3.76 18.18
N LEU A 37 4.22 -4.32 17.16
CA LEU A 37 4.85 -4.88 15.97
C LEU A 37 5.44 -3.79 15.06
N GLY A 38 4.95 -2.54 15.16
CA GLY A 38 5.46 -1.38 14.43
C GLY A 38 6.62 -0.66 15.12
N HIS A 39 7.08 -1.10 16.29
CA HIS A 39 8.22 -0.51 17.02
C HIS A 39 9.49 -1.35 17.02
N GLU A 40 9.53 -2.48 16.31
CA GLU A 40 10.78 -2.88 15.73
C GLU A 40 11.06 -1.82 14.65
N ALA A 41 12.05 -0.94 14.93
CA ALA A 41 12.56 -0.02 13.93
C ALA A 41 12.74 -0.86 12.66
N PRO A 42 12.15 -0.47 11.51
CA PRO A 42 12.37 -1.22 10.29
C PRO A 42 13.88 -1.33 10.20
N GLU A 43 14.41 -2.56 10.26
CA GLU A 43 15.75 -2.81 9.74
C GLU A 43 15.74 -2.04 8.44
N GLN A 44 16.70 -1.12 8.29
CA GLN A 44 16.86 -0.37 7.07
C GLN A 44 17.05 -1.41 5.97
N HIS A 45 15.94 -1.92 5.47
CA HIS A 45 15.92 -2.64 4.22
C HIS A 45 16.48 -1.60 3.28
N ASP A 46 17.70 -1.84 2.87
CA ASP A 46 18.36 -1.06 1.84
C ASP A 46 17.39 -1.07 0.65
N HIS A 47 16.56 -0.02 0.54
CA HIS A 47 15.57 0.16 -0.53
C HIS A 47 16.31 0.49 -1.84
N GLY A 48 17.38 -0.30 -2.11
CA GLY A 48 18.40 -0.01 -3.08
C GLY A 48 17.83 0.20 -4.48
N CYS A 49 17.12 -0.79 -5.01
CA CYS A 49 16.60 -0.70 -6.38
C CYS A 49 15.39 0.24 -6.46
N GLY A 50 14.36 0.00 -5.67
CA GLY A 50 13.11 0.76 -5.75
C GLY A 50 13.30 2.24 -5.51
N ARG A 51 14.11 2.62 -4.53
CA ARG A 51 14.43 4.01 -4.23
C ARG A 51 15.19 4.69 -5.35
N VAL A 52 16.25 4.05 -5.85
CA VAL A 52 17.09 4.59 -6.94
C VAL A 52 16.27 4.77 -8.22
N VAL A 53 15.40 3.79 -8.54
CA VAL A 53 14.53 3.84 -9.72
C VAL A 53 13.46 4.91 -9.57
N TRP A 54 12.80 5.00 -8.42
CA TRP A 54 11.75 6.01 -8.20
C TRP A 54 12.29 7.43 -8.16
N ALA A 55 13.44 7.65 -7.53
CA ALA A 55 14.08 8.96 -7.44
C ALA A 55 14.77 9.38 -8.76
N MET A 56 14.85 8.49 -9.76
CA MET A 56 15.58 8.73 -11.02
C MET A 56 17.02 9.20 -10.78
N GLU A 57 17.70 8.57 -9.81
CA GLU A 57 19.04 8.98 -9.38
C GLU A 57 20.14 8.66 -10.40
N LYS A 58 19.81 7.94 -11.48
CA LYS A 58 20.76 7.53 -12.52
C LYS A 58 20.19 7.80 -13.92
N ASP A 59 21.08 7.78 -14.92
CA ASP A 59 20.66 7.87 -16.31
C ASP A 59 19.74 6.69 -16.70
N PRO A 60 18.76 6.90 -17.61
CA PRO A 60 17.79 5.88 -18.00
C PRO A 60 18.37 4.51 -18.38
N PRO A 61 19.49 4.40 -19.12
CA PRO A 61 20.12 3.10 -19.41
C PRO A 61 20.57 2.37 -18.13
N LEU A 62 21.18 3.10 -17.18
CA LEU A 62 21.63 2.51 -15.91
C LEU A 62 20.47 2.08 -15.01
N LEU A 63 19.32 2.79 -15.07
CA LEU A 63 18.11 2.39 -14.38
C LEU A 63 17.49 1.13 -14.98
N GLN A 64 17.56 0.98 -16.31
CA GLN A 64 17.12 -0.25 -16.99
C GLN A 64 18.01 -1.43 -16.62
N ASP A 65 19.35 -1.26 -16.60
CA ASP A 65 20.28 -2.29 -16.19
C ASP A 65 20.05 -2.69 -14.71
N LEU A 66 19.77 -1.71 -13.86
CA LEU A 66 19.44 -1.96 -12.46
C LEU A 66 18.14 -2.77 -12.32
N LEU A 67 17.07 -2.40 -13.02
CA LEU A 67 15.83 -3.16 -13.03
C LEU A 67 16.05 -4.58 -13.58
N ALA A 68 16.78 -4.73 -14.69
CA ALA A 68 17.08 -6.03 -15.26
C ALA A 68 17.86 -6.94 -14.30
N SER A 69 18.82 -6.39 -13.53
CA SER A 69 19.58 -7.13 -12.53
C SER A 69 18.71 -7.59 -11.35
N HIS A 70 17.55 -6.95 -11.12
CA HIS A 70 16.54 -7.32 -10.10
C HIS A 70 15.38 -8.15 -10.68
N GLY A 71 15.56 -8.77 -11.85
CA GLY A 71 14.63 -9.72 -12.42
C GLY A 71 13.50 -9.13 -13.24
N PHE A 72 13.50 -7.81 -13.52
CA PHE A 72 12.50 -7.20 -14.40
C PHE A 72 12.74 -7.58 -15.86
N GLU A 73 11.89 -8.45 -16.40
CA GLU A 73 11.99 -9.01 -17.74
C GLU A 73 11.75 -7.97 -18.86
N ASP A 74 10.96 -6.93 -18.58
CA ASP A 74 10.80 -5.73 -19.42
C ASP A 74 11.17 -4.48 -18.63
N ALA A 75 12.46 -4.34 -18.34
CA ALA A 75 13.00 -3.21 -17.59
C ALA A 75 12.72 -1.86 -18.30
N GLY A 76 12.82 -1.83 -19.63
CA GLY A 76 12.51 -0.64 -20.42
C GLY A 76 11.03 -0.25 -20.37
N GLY A 77 10.12 -1.21 -20.47
CA GLY A 77 8.68 -1.00 -20.31
C GLY A 77 8.32 -0.55 -18.90
N THR A 78 8.90 -1.21 -17.90
CA THR A 78 8.70 -0.84 -16.49
C THR A 78 9.14 0.60 -16.21
N LEU A 79 10.33 0.99 -16.69
CA LEU A 79 10.82 2.37 -16.52
C LEU A 79 9.90 3.38 -17.22
N ARG A 80 9.44 3.09 -18.44
CA ARG A 80 8.47 3.96 -19.14
C ARG A 80 7.17 4.16 -18.35
N LEU A 81 6.64 3.11 -17.71
CA LEU A 81 5.43 3.20 -16.88
C LEU A 81 5.67 4.10 -15.66
N ILE A 82 6.81 3.96 -15.00
CA ILE A 82 7.18 4.78 -13.83
C ILE A 82 7.33 6.25 -14.25
N VAL A 83 8.05 6.53 -15.33
CA VAL A 83 8.19 7.89 -15.87
C VAL A 83 6.84 8.48 -16.27
N ALA A 84 6.00 7.71 -16.97
CA ALA A 84 4.66 8.16 -17.37
C ALA A 84 3.79 8.51 -16.15
N LEU A 85 3.87 7.75 -15.06
CA LEU A 85 3.20 8.08 -13.80
C LEU A 85 3.73 9.40 -13.24
N GLN A 86 5.05 9.59 -13.17
CA GLN A 86 5.68 10.80 -12.64
C GLN A 86 5.33 12.04 -13.47
N ASP A 87 5.22 11.90 -14.78
CA ASP A 87 4.86 12.98 -15.70
C ASP A 87 3.35 13.23 -15.78
N SER A 88 2.55 12.37 -15.19
CA SER A 88 1.09 12.47 -15.26
C SER A 88 0.57 13.78 -14.64
N ASN A 89 -0.44 14.36 -15.27
CA ASN A 89 -1.12 15.55 -14.73
C ASN A 89 -1.78 15.27 -13.37
N ARG A 90 -2.13 14.00 -13.11
CA ARG A 90 -2.68 13.58 -11.81
C ARG A 90 -1.66 13.74 -10.71
N LEU A 91 -0.41 13.36 -10.96
CA LEU A 91 0.68 13.47 -10.00
C LEU A 91 1.11 14.93 -9.81
N LYS A 92 1.20 15.70 -10.90
CA LYS A 92 1.52 17.14 -10.85
C LYS A 92 0.49 17.96 -10.08
N GLY A 93 -0.74 17.50 -10.03
CA GLY A 93 -1.85 18.13 -9.28
C GLY A 93 -2.02 17.64 -7.83
N LEU A 94 -1.15 16.74 -7.34
CA LEU A 94 -1.22 16.28 -5.96
C LEU A 94 -0.73 17.36 -4.98
N GLN A 95 -1.38 17.42 -3.81
CA GLN A 95 -0.86 18.18 -2.68
C GLN A 95 0.43 17.55 -2.14
N SER A 96 1.29 18.34 -1.48
CA SER A 96 2.59 17.90 -0.94
C SER A 96 2.48 16.59 -0.13
N ASN A 97 1.52 16.51 0.78
CA ASN A 97 1.29 15.32 1.61
C ASN A 97 0.97 14.05 0.77
N GLY A 98 0.17 14.19 -0.30
CA GLY A 98 -0.11 13.06 -1.20
C GLY A 98 1.12 12.63 -1.99
N ARG A 99 1.96 13.59 -2.40
CA ARG A 99 3.22 13.33 -3.08
C ARG A 99 4.22 12.62 -2.17
N GLU A 100 4.42 13.11 -0.96
CA GLU A 100 5.32 12.49 0.04
C GLU A 100 4.93 11.04 0.34
N ARG A 101 3.62 10.73 0.46
CA ARG A 101 3.13 9.37 0.65
C ARG A 101 3.45 8.46 -0.52
N LEU A 102 3.24 8.95 -1.75
CA LEU A 102 3.60 8.20 -2.95
C LEU A 102 5.11 7.98 -3.05
N ASP A 103 5.91 8.98 -2.72
CA ASP A 103 7.37 8.91 -2.77
C ASP A 103 7.93 7.88 -1.75
N ARG A 104 7.23 7.64 -0.62
CA ARG A 104 7.55 6.56 0.32
C ARG A 104 7.04 5.20 -0.15
N PHE A 105 5.85 5.16 -0.73
CA PHE A 105 5.19 3.91 -1.12
C PHE A 105 5.81 3.27 -2.38
N MET A 106 6.14 4.05 -3.40
CA MET A 106 6.61 3.50 -4.68
C MET A 106 7.89 2.67 -4.59
N PRO A 107 8.91 3.07 -3.82
CA PRO A 107 10.05 2.19 -3.56
C PRO A 107 9.66 0.81 -3.01
N LEU A 108 8.75 0.76 -2.04
CA LEU A 108 8.27 -0.48 -1.43
C LEU A 108 7.54 -1.36 -2.45
N LEU A 109 6.71 -0.77 -3.30
CA LEU A 109 6.02 -1.50 -4.36
C LEU A 109 7.00 -2.10 -5.37
N ILE A 110 8.02 -1.34 -5.79
CA ILE A 110 9.04 -1.82 -6.74
C ILE A 110 9.83 -2.98 -6.13
N GLU A 111 10.23 -2.89 -4.86
CA GLU A 111 10.92 -3.97 -4.14
C GLU A 111 10.03 -5.22 -3.99
N ALA A 112 8.78 -5.03 -3.57
CA ALA A 112 7.82 -6.14 -3.45
C ALA A 112 7.55 -6.82 -4.81
N ALA A 113 7.50 -6.06 -5.89
CA ALA A 113 7.38 -6.61 -7.24
C ALA A 113 8.63 -7.40 -7.65
N ALA A 114 9.84 -6.88 -7.36
CA ALA A 114 11.11 -7.55 -7.65
C ALA A 114 11.22 -8.94 -6.99
N ALA A 115 10.55 -9.14 -5.85
CA ALA A 115 10.49 -10.43 -5.17
C ALA A 115 9.57 -11.47 -5.87
N THR A 116 8.86 -11.10 -6.92
CA THR A 116 7.94 -12.00 -7.67
C THR A 116 8.62 -12.64 -8.89
N ALA A 117 7.98 -13.67 -9.44
CA ALA A 117 8.47 -14.33 -10.65
C ALA A 117 8.39 -13.44 -11.92
N HIS A 118 7.48 -12.46 -11.93
CA HIS A 118 7.23 -11.59 -13.09
C HIS A 118 7.06 -10.12 -12.67
N PRO A 119 8.13 -9.46 -12.20
CA PRO A 119 8.05 -8.12 -11.62
C PRO A 119 7.53 -7.06 -12.60
N SER A 120 7.91 -7.11 -13.87
CA SER A 120 7.41 -6.15 -14.87
C SER A 120 5.91 -6.26 -15.08
N VAL A 121 5.36 -7.48 -15.05
CA VAL A 121 3.92 -7.72 -15.15
C VAL A 121 3.18 -7.18 -13.92
N VAL A 122 3.75 -7.36 -12.73
CA VAL A 122 3.17 -6.84 -11.48
C VAL A 122 3.10 -5.31 -11.52
N ILE A 123 4.19 -4.64 -11.86
CA ILE A 123 4.19 -3.17 -11.98
C ILE A 123 3.15 -2.71 -13.01
N ALA A 124 3.13 -3.30 -14.20
CA ALA A 124 2.16 -2.92 -15.23
C ALA A 124 0.69 -3.07 -14.76
N ARG A 125 0.39 -4.10 -13.99
CA ARG A 125 -0.97 -4.38 -13.48
C ARG A 125 -1.34 -3.51 -12.28
N THR A 126 -0.37 -3.08 -11.46
CA THR A 126 -0.64 -2.23 -10.29
C THR A 126 -0.74 -0.75 -10.65
N MET A 127 -0.16 -0.28 -11.75
CA MET A 127 -0.20 1.14 -12.15
C MET A 127 -1.61 1.74 -12.21
N PRO A 128 -2.63 1.10 -12.82
CA PRO A 128 -3.99 1.64 -12.83
C PRO A 128 -4.58 1.81 -11.42
N LEU A 129 -4.28 0.88 -10.51
CA LEU A 129 -4.70 1.00 -9.11
C LEU A 129 -4.03 2.21 -8.45
N ILE A 130 -2.70 2.35 -8.58
CA ILE A 130 -1.98 3.50 -8.02
C ILE A 130 -2.58 4.82 -8.52
N GLU A 131 -2.82 4.94 -9.82
CA GLU A 131 -3.48 6.13 -10.39
C GLU A 131 -4.87 6.39 -9.81
N SER A 132 -5.64 5.34 -9.51
CA SER A 132 -7.00 5.46 -8.97
C SER A 132 -6.99 5.96 -7.52
N VAL A 133 -5.97 5.60 -6.73
CA VAL A 133 -5.85 5.96 -5.30
C VAL A 133 -5.04 7.23 -5.03
N LEU A 134 -4.41 7.85 -6.04
CA LEU A 134 -3.61 9.06 -5.86
C LEU A 134 -4.34 10.15 -5.08
N ARG A 135 -5.64 10.36 -5.35
CA ARG A 135 -6.47 11.34 -4.64
C ARG A 135 -6.96 10.88 -3.27
N ARG A 136 -6.82 9.59 -2.97
CA ARG A 136 -7.21 8.96 -1.72
C ARG A 136 -5.98 8.35 -1.06
N SER A 137 -5.00 9.20 -0.77
CA SER A 137 -3.67 8.78 -0.31
C SER A 137 -3.66 7.98 1.01
N ALA A 138 -4.82 7.84 1.68
CA ALA A 138 -4.97 6.95 2.82
C ALA A 138 -4.67 5.49 2.46
N TYR A 139 -5.01 5.03 1.25
CA TYR A 139 -4.69 3.68 0.78
C TYR A 139 -3.17 3.47 0.61
N LEU A 140 -2.44 4.51 0.22
CA LEU A 140 -0.98 4.42 0.12
C LEU A 140 -0.35 4.25 1.50
N VAL A 141 -0.84 5.00 2.51
CA VAL A 141 -0.39 4.85 3.91
C VAL A 141 -0.73 3.47 4.45
N LEU A 142 -1.94 2.99 4.17
CA LEU A 142 -2.41 1.68 4.58
C LEU A 142 -1.47 0.56 4.08
N LEU A 143 -1.08 0.61 2.80
CA LEU A 143 -0.16 -0.37 2.20
C LEU A 143 1.30 -0.16 2.64
N GLU A 144 1.71 1.10 2.91
CA GLU A 144 3.03 1.45 3.45
C GLU A 144 3.21 0.89 4.88
N GLU A 145 2.18 1.05 5.73
CA GLU A 145 2.21 0.64 7.12
C GLU A 145 1.95 -0.87 7.32
N ASN A 146 1.42 -1.56 6.29
CA ASN A 146 1.09 -2.99 6.34
C ASN A 146 1.82 -3.78 5.26
N PRO A 147 3.06 -4.21 5.48
CA PRO A 147 3.83 -4.98 4.50
C PRO A 147 3.14 -6.27 4.04
N ALA A 148 2.41 -6.94 4.94
CA ALA A 148 1.66 -8.15 4.60
C ALA A 148 0.52 -7.86 3.60
N ALA A 149 -0.18 -6.72 3.73
CA ALA A 149 -1.20 -6.29 2.77
C ALA A 149 -0.57 -5.94 1.41
N LEU A 150 0.60 -5.28 1.41
CA LEU A 150 1.35 -5.00 0.18
C LEU A 150 1.79 -6.29 -0.53
N GLU A 151 2.33 -7.26 0.20
CA GLU A 151 2.68 -8.58 -0.36
C GLU A 151 1.46 -9.29 -0.95
N GLN A 152 0.34 -9.28 -0.24
CA GLN A 152 -0.90 -9.88 -0.70
C GLN A 152 -1.43 -9.19 -1.97
N LEU A 153 -1.40 -7.86 -2.01
CA LEU A 153 -1.73 -7.08 -3.21
C LEU A 153 -0.87 -7.50 -4.41
N VAL A 154 0.44 -7.55 -4.23
CA VAL A 154 1.40 -7.95 -5.26
C VAL A 154 1.13 -9.37 -5.75
N LYS A 155 0.90 -10.33 -4.84
CA LYS A 155 0.53 -11.72 -5.18
C LYS A 155 -0.76 -11.80 -5.99
N LEU A 156 -1.79 -11.07 -5.60
CA LEU A 156 -3.08 -11.02 -6.31
C LEU A 156 -2.92 -10.42 -7.72
N CYS A 157 -2.18 -9.32 -7.86
CA CYS A 157 -1.91 -8.70 -9.15
C CYS A 157 -1.04 -9.58 -10.05
N ALA A 158 -0.07 -10.31 -9.48
CA ALA A 158 0.72 -11.30 -10.21
C ALA A 158 -0.15 -12.43 -10.74
N ALA A 159 -1.07 -12.96 -9.93
CA ALA A 159 -1.90 -14.10 -10.25
C ALA A 159 -2.96 -13.79 -11.30
N SER A 160 -3.59 -12.61 -11.28
CA SER A 160 -4.74 -12.32 -12.14
C SER A 160 -4.81 -10.86 -12.61
N PRO A 161 -4.82 -10.64 -13.94
CA PRO A 161 -5.05 -9.31 -14.50
C PRO A 161 -6.47 -8.79 -14.20
N TRP A 162 -7.44 -9.71 -14.07
CA TRP A 162 -8.81 -9.34 -13.72
C TRP A 162 -8.90 -8.80 -12.29
N ILE A 163 -8.25 -9.46 -11.33
CA ILE A 163 -8.20 -8.97 -9.93
C ILE A 163 -7.55 -7.60 -9.87
N ALA A 164 -6.42 -7.40 -10.57
CA ALA A 164 -5.74 -6.11 -10.61
C ALA A 164 -6.65 -5.00 -11.16
N GLN A 165 -7.45 -5.30 -12.19
CA GLN A 165 -8.40 -4.37 -12.77
C GLN A 165 -9.57 -4.07 -11.81
N GLU A 166 -10.10 -5.09 -11.11
CA GLU A 166 -11.16 -4.91 -10.11
C GLU A 166 -10.69 -4.05 -8.93
N LEU A 167 -9.48 -4.25 -8.44
CA LEU A 167 -8.89 -3.42 -7.40
C LEU A 167 -8.71 -1.96 -7.86
N ALA A 168 -8.33 -1.75 -9.12
CA ALA A 168 -8.21 -0.40 -9.69
C ALA A 168 -9.57 0.30 -9.82
N ASN A 169 -10.63 -0.44 -10.17
CA ASN A 169 -11.99 0.08 -10.30
C ASN A 169 -12.66 0.30 -8.93
N HIS A 170 -12.36 -0.56 -7.97
CA HIS A 170 -12.96 -0.61 -6.65
C HIS A 170 -11.89 -0.62 -5.53
N PRO A 171 -11.16 0.48 -5.30
CA PRO A 171 -10.06 0.52 -4.31
C PRO A 171 -10.50 0.20 -2.88
N VAL A 172 -11.79 0.30 -2.57
CA VAL A 172 -12.34 -0.10 -1.25
C VAL A 172 -12.06 -1.58 -0.93
N LEU A 173 -11.84 -2.42 -1.93
CA LEU A 173 -11.47 -3.82 -1.73
C LEU A 173 -10.07 -3.99 -1.07
N LEU A 174 -9.26 -2.94 -1.06
CA LEU A 174 -7.99 -2.95 -0.32
C LEU A 174 -8.19 -3.07 1.19
N ASP A 175 -9.35 -2.64 1.72
CA ASP A 175 -9.69 -2.77 3.13
C ASP A 175 -9.82 -4.26 3.55
N GLU A 176 -10.08 -5.16 2.60
CA GLU A 176 -10.18 -6.61 2.84
C GLU A 176 -8.80 -7.32 2.85
N LEU A 177 -7.72 -6.60 2.56
CA LEU A 177 -6.35 -7.16 2.57
C LEU A 177 -5.67 -7.05 3.94
N ILE A 178 -6.31 -6.39 4.90
CA ILE A 178 -5.82 -6.11 6.25
C ILE A 178 -6.54 -7.02 7.23
#